data_1c65f59d88c81bc318df936b9f0e9f5d
#
_entry.id   1c65f59d88c81bc318df936b9f0e9f5d
#
_cell.length_a   1.000
_cell.length_b   1.000
_cell.length_c   1.000
_cell.angle_alpha   90.00
_cell.angle_beta   90.00
_cell.angle_gamma   90.00
#
_symmetry.space_group_name_H-M   'P 1'
#
loop_
_entity.id
_entity.type
_entity.pdbx_description
1 polymer ?
#
loop_
_entity_poly.entity_id
_entity_poly.type
_entity_poly.pdbx_seq_one_letter_code
_entity_poly.pdbx_strand_id
1 'polypeptide(L)'
;MLIYIYICGSYKKRTADCTAHFIRTDLLTAGVTENLRKVTSYAAKHEARFMKLLMAHNEYGCKRKNAALRRDLEAAQKRIGELNGIFKRLYEDSVSGRITDERFMELSTDYEQEQATLKARAAELQAELGQAQEAAVNVEKFMAVVRKYTSFEELTPTLLREFVEKIVVHECWKDEQGTRHQDIEIYYSFVGKVDLPDD
;
A
#
# COMPACT_ATOMS: atom_id res chain seq x y z
N MET A 1 4.94 -36.28 23.82
CA MET A 1 4.57 -34.92 23.33
C MET A 1 4.12 -35.06 21.90
N LEU A 2 2.86 -34.76 21.59
CA LEU A 2 2.33 -34.82 20.21
C LEU A 2 2.89 -33.61 19.44
N ILE A 3 3.58 -33.89 18.32
CA ILE A 3 4.10 -32.87 17.43
C ILE A 3 3.07 -32.67 16.33
N TYR A 4 2.47 -31.47 16.26
CA TYR A 4 1.56 -31.08 15.18
C TYR A 4 2.37 -30.49 14.02
N ILE A 5 1.93 -30.80 12.79
CA ILE A 5 2.59 -30.35 11.56
C ILE A 5 1.55 -29.73 10.64
N TYR A 6 1.83 -28.55 10.13
CA TYR A 6 1.08 -27.97 9.01
C TYR A 6 1.65 -28.54 7.70
N ILE A 7 0.78 -29.00 6.81
CA ILE A 7 1.14 -29.55 5.50
C ILE A 7 0.41 -28.76 4.42
N CYS A 8 1.08 -28.43 3.35
CA CYS A 8 0.47 -27.77 2.20
C CYS A 8 -0.70 -28.59 1.63
N GLY A 9 -1.86 -27.94 1.49
CA GLY A 9 -3.08 -28.60 1.01
C GLY A 9 -2.97 -29.08 -0.44
N SER A 10 -2.29 -28.32 -1.30
CA SER A 10 -2.06 -28.68 -2.70
C SER A 10 -1.14 -29.90 -2.82
N TYR A 11 -0.08 -29.97 -2.03
CA TYR A 11 0.80 -31.13 -1.95
C TYR A 11 0.05 -32.38 -1.45
N LYS A 12 -0.72 -32.23 -0.35
CA LYS A 12 -1.49 -33.35 0.23
C LYS A 12 -2.54 -33.89 -0.73
N LYS A 13 -3.20 -33.01 -1.48
CA LYS A 13 -4.27 -33.36 -2.43
C LYS A 13 -3.75 -33.68 -3.84
N ARG A 14 -2.48 -33.45 -4.13
CA ARG A 14 -1.86 -33.60 -5.46
C ARG A 14 -2.61 -32.82 -6.55
N THR A 15 -3.07 -31.61 -6.22
CA THR A 15 -3.88 -30.78 -7.12
C THR A 15 -3.07 -29.80 -7.95
N ALA A 16 -1.76 -29.65 -7.67
CA ALA A 16 -0.82 -28.80 -8.41
C ALA A 16 0.59 -29.41 -8.34
N ASP A 17 1.50 -28.96 -9.22
CA ASP A 17 2.93 -29.24 -9.13
C ASP A 17 3.52 -28.51 -7.93
N CYS A 18 3.29 -29.07 -6.75
CA CYS A 18 3.72 -28.52 -5.49
C CYS A 18 4.65 -29.50 -4.79
N THR A 19 5.82 -29.04 -4.42
CA THR A 19 6.80 -29.81 -3.64
C THR A 19 6.35 -29.98 -2.18
N ALA A 20 7.03 -30.84 -1.42
CA ALA A 20 6.68 -31.13 -0.04
C ALA A 20 6.89 -29.92 0.88
N HIS A 21 5.83 -29.17 1.14
CA HIS A 21 5.83 -28.06 2.10
C HIS A 21 5.19 -28.49 3.41
N PHE A 22 5.95 -28.49 4.47
CA PHE A 22 5.45 -28.72 5.83
C PHE A 22 6.29 -27.96 6.83
N ILE A 23 5.65 -27.55 7.93
CA ILE A 23 6.33 -26.93 9.06
C ILE A 23 5.74 -27.45 10.38
N ARG A 24 6.57 -27.64 11.37
CA ARG A 24 6.14 -27.98 12.73
C ARG A 24 5.48 -26.78 13.37
N THR A 25 4.37 -26.99 14.07
CA THR A 25 3.62 -25.93 14.73
C THR A 25 4.43 -25.18 15.78
N ASP A 26 5.26 -25.89 16.54
CA ASP A 26 6.13 -25.29 17.55
C ASP A 26 7.18 -24.33 16.93
N LEU A 27 7.82 -24.74 15.81
CA LEU A 27 8.78 -23.88 15.10
C LEU A 27 8.10 -22.67 14.48
N LEU A 28 6.94 -22.86 13.85
CA LEU A 28 6.18 -21.75 13.29
C LEU A 28 5.78 -20.76 14.38
N THR A 29 5.23 -21.26 15.49
CA THR A 29 4.82 -20.42 16.62
C THR A 29 6.00 -19.67 17.23
N ALA A 30 7.15 -20.32 17.39
CA ALA A 30 8.36 -19.69 17.90
C ALA A 30 8.85 -18.58 16.94
N GLY A 31 8.95 -18.87 15.65
CA GLY A 31 9.40 -17.88 14.65
C GLY A 31 8.47 -16.67 14.54
N VAL A 32 7.14 -16.90 14.54
CA VAL A 32 6.15 -15.81 14.51
C VAL A 32 6.23 -14.98 15.80
N THR A 33 6.34 -15.62 16.97
CA THR A 33 6.46 -14.92 18.26
C THR A 33 7.71 -14.05 18.30
N GLU A 34 8.85 -14.59 17.87
CA GLU A 34 10.11 -13.85 17.82
C GLU A 34 10.03 -12.64 16.87
N ASN A 35 9.48 -12.82 15.68
CA ASN A 35 9.33 -11.74 14.71
C ASN A 35 8.39 -10.64 15.22
N LEU A 36 7.24 -11.00 15.81
CA LEU A 36 6.33 -10.05 16.43
C LEU A 36 6.99 -9.27 17.56
N ARG A 37 7.79 -9.94 18.42
CA ARG A 37 8.55 -9.27 19.49
C ARG A 37 9.58 -8.30 18.93
N LYS A 38 10.29 -8.65 17.88
CA LYS A 38 11.23 -7.75 17.20
C LYS A 38 10.52 -6.50 16.68
N VAL A 39 9.42 -6.68 15.96
CA VAL A 39 8.64 -5.56 15.39
C VAL A 39 8.07 -4.66 16.48
N THR A 40 7.43 -5.23 17.52
CA THR A 40 6.84 -4.43 18.61
C THR A 40 7.91 -3.72 19.45
N SER A 41 9.02 -4.40 19.75
CA SER A 41 10.15 -3.80 20.47
C SER A 41 10.81 -2.68 19.69
N TYR A 42 11.04 -2.86 18.39
CA TYR A 42 11.60 -1.83 17.52
C TYR A 42 10.65 -0.62 17.43
N ALA A 43 9.37 -0.87 17.24
CA ALA A 43 8.35 0.18 17.20
C ALA A 43 8.26 0.96 18.53
N ALA A 44 8.35 0.28 19.67
CA ALA A 44 8.32 0.92 20.98
C ALA A 44 9.56 1.80 21.24
N LYS A 45 10.74 1.38 20.77
CA LYS A 45 12.00 2.12 20.94
C LYS A 45 12.15 3.27 19.93
N HIS A 46 11.63 3.09 18.71
CA HIS A 46 11.91 3.95 17.58
C HIS A 46 10.64 4.33 16.79
N GLU A 47 9.56 4.68 17.48
CA GLU A 47 8.22 4.89 16.89
C GLU A 47 8.25 5.79 15.64
N ALA A 48 8.87 6.97 15.74
CA ALA A 48 8.92 7.92 14.64
C ALA A 48 9.71 7.39 13.42
N ARG A 49 10.78 6.61 13.67
CA ARG A 49 11.59 5.98 12.62
C ARG A 49 10.83 4.82 11.98
N PHE A 50 10.13 4.04 12.79
CA PHE A 50 9.32 2.92 12.34
C PHE A 50 8.14 3.38 11.48
N MET A 51 7.41 4.44 11.90
CA MET A 51 6.37 5.04 11.08
C MET A 51 6.89 5.55 9.72
N LYS A 52 8.08 6.17 9.70
CA LYS A 52 8.71 6.60 8.44
C LYS A 52 9.04 5.40 7.56
N LEU A 53 9.53 4.31 8.12
CA LEU A 53 9.87 3.08 7.42
C LEU A 53 8.61 2.48 6.78
N LEU A 54 7.52 2.33 7.53
CA LEU A 54 6.24 1.82 7.03
C LEU A 54 5.66 2.71 5.92
N MET A 55 5.77 4.04 6.06
CA MET A 55 5.33 4.98 5.02
C MET A 55 6.24 4.98 3.78
N ALA A 56 7.54 4.74 3.95
CA ALA A 56 8.48 4.66 2.82
C ALA A 56 8.29 3.37 2.01
N HIS A 57 7.94 2.28 2.67
CA HIS A 57 7.63 1.00 2.02
C HIS A 57 6.35 1.08 1.18
N ASN A 58 5.44 1.99 1.53
CA ASN A 58 4.30 2.35 0.72
C ASN A 58 4.71 3.47 -0.25
N GLU A 59 4.84 3.17 -1.56
CA GLU A 59 5.26 4.13 -2.61
C GLU A 59 4.49 5.46 -2.58
N TYR A 60 3.31 5.47 -1.98
CA TYR A 60 2.40 6.61 -1.85
C TYR A 60 2.61 7.46 -0.58
N GLY A 61 3.42 7.01 0.38
CA GLY A 61 3.55 7.66 1.70
C GLY A 61 4.48 8.85 1.78
N CYS A 62 5.16 9.25 0.72
CA CYS A 62 6.11 10.37 0.74
C CYS A 62 5.38 11.72 0.81
N LYS A 63 5.45 12.41 1.96
CA LYS A 63 4.83 13.74 2.16
C LYS A 63 5.17 14.74 1.07
N ARG A 64 6.40 14.71 0.54
CA ARG A 64 6.87 15.61 -0.51
C ARG A 64 6.19 15.30 -1.86
N LYS A 65 6.03 14.02 -2.20
CA LYS A 65 5.30 13.57 -3.38
C LYS A 65 3.82 13.99 -3.30
N ASN A 66 3.19 13.77 -2.15
CA ASN A 66 1.78 14.13 -1.94
C ASN A 66 1.55 15.65 -2.00
N ALA A 67 2.49 16.46 -1.53
CA ALA A 67 2.42 17.92 -1.65
C ALA A 67 2.56 18.39 -3.11
N ALA A 68 3.36 17.71 -3.92
CA ALA A 68 3.46 17.98 -5.35
C ALA A 68 2.16 17.58 -6.07
N LEU A 69 1.65 16.37 -5.84
CA LEU A 69 0.38 15.89 -6.41
C LEU A 69 -0.81 16.82 -6.11
N ARG A 70 -0.88 17.35 -4.87
CA ARG A 70 -1.93 18.32 -4.51
C ARG A 70 -1.82 19.63 -5.29
N ARG A 71 -0.60 20.17 -5.45
CA ARG A 71 -0.38 21.38 -6.25
C ARG A 71 -0.74 21.18 -7.71
N ASP A 72 -0.35 20.03 -8.27
CA ASP A 72 -0.66 19.71 -9.66
C ASP A 72 -2.18 19.54 -9.87
N LEU A 73 -2.88 18.90 -8.93
CA LEU A 73 -4.33 18.76 -8.94
C LEU A 73 -5.02 20.14 -8.86
N GLU A 74 -4.57 21.00 -7.95
CA GLU A 74 -5.10 22.37 -7.81
C GLU A 74 -4.89 23.20 -9.08
N ALA A 75 -3.70 23.11 -9.68
CA ALA A 75 -3.40 23.76 -10.95
C ALA A 75 -4.30 23.27 -12.09
N ALA A 76 -4.50 21.95 -12.22
CA ALA A 76 -5.38 21.36 -13.21
C ALA A 76 -6.83 21.81 -13.02
N GLN A 77 -7.34 21.77 -11.79
CA GLN A 77 -8.70 22.21 -11.45
C GLN A 77 -8.91 23.70 -11.73
N LYS A 78 -7.93 24.53 -11.38
CA LYS A 78 -7.95 25.96 -11.66
C LYS A 78 -8.03 26.22 -13.17
N ARG A 79 -7.19 25.54 -13.96
CA ARG A 79 -7.17 25.68 -15.42
C ARG A 79 -8.49 25.21 -16.07
N ILE A 80 -9.10 24.13 -15.59
CA ILE A 80 -10.43 23.68 -16.01
C ILE A 80 -11.47 24.80 -15.74
N GLY A 81 -11.41 25.44 -14.58
CA GLY A 81 -12.28 26.57 -14.24
C GLY A 81 -12.10 27.77 -15.18
N GLU A 82 -10.85 28.13 -15.51
CA GLU A 82 -10.52 29.18 -16.48
C GLU A 82 -11.07 28.86 -17.87
N LEU A 83 -10.90 27.61 -18.35
CA LEU A 83 -11.41 27.16 -19.64
C LEU A 83 -12.95 27.26 -19.72
N ASN A 84 -13.66 26.93 -18.63
CA ASN A 84 -15.11 27.11 -18.57
C ASN A 84 -15.51 28.59 -18.74
N GLY A 85 -14.74 29.50 -18.12
CA GLY A 85 -14.96 30.93 -18.28
C GLY A 85 -14.67 31.46 -19.68
N ILE A 86 -13.59 30.94 -20.32
CA ILE A 86 -13.22 31.26 -21.69
C ILE A 86 -14.29 30.77 -22.66
N PHE A 87 -14.73 29.51 -22.48
CA PHE A 87 -15.75 28.91 -23.35
C PHE A 87 -17.07 29.69 -23.29
N LYS A 88 -17.48 30.15 -22.10
CA LYS A 88 -18.66 30.97 -21.95
C LYS A 88 -18.55 32.28 -22.75
N ARG A 89 -17.42 32.98 -22.67
CA ARG A 89 -17.18 34.22 -23.43
C ARG A 89 -17.13 33.96 -24.94
N LEU A 90 -16.47 32.88 -25.35
CA LEU A 90 -16.39 32.47 -26.74
C LEU A 90 -17.79 32.25 -27.32
N TYR A 91 -18.68 31.61 -26.58
CA TYR A 91 -20.09 31.44 -26.95
C TYR A 91 -20.82 32.77 -27.06
N GLU A 92 -20.65 33.68 -26.10
CA GLU A 92 -21.27 35.02 -26.14
C GLU A 92 -20.77 35.85 -27.35
N ASP A 93 -19.49 35.75 -27.70
CA ASP A 93 -18.91 36.43 -28.86
C ASP A 93 -19.39 35.83 -30.20
N SER A 94 -19.59 34.51 -30.28
CA SER A 94 -20.19 33.85 -31.44
C SER A 94 -21.64 34.31 -31.62
N VAL A 95 -22.47 34.28 -30.59
CA VAL A 95 -23.88 34.70 -30.66
C VAL A 95 -24.00 36.19 -31.04
N SER A 96 -23.06 37.04 -30.62
CA SER A 96 -23.04 38.45 -30.97
C SER A 96 -22.42 38.77 -32.33
N GLY A 97 -21.99 37.75 -33.08
CA GLY A 97 -21.37 37.91 -34.41
C GLY A 97 -19.97 38.51 -34.40
N ARG A 98 -19.29 38.55 -33.24
CA ARG A 98 -17.90 39.06 -33.14
C ARG A 98 -16.85 38.10 -33.69
N ILE A 99 -17.19 36.82 -33.73
CA ILE A 99 -16.35 35.77 -34.31
C ILE A 99 -17.18 34.98 -35.35
N THR A 100 -16.50 34.41 -36.33
CA THR A 100 -17.14 33.54 -37.32
C THR A 100 -17.42 32.16 -36.75
N ASP A 101 -18.41 31.45 -37.31
CA ASP A 101 -18.74 30.09 -36.90
C ASP A 101 -17.53 29.14 -37.05
N GLU A 102 -16.76 29.29 -38.13
CA GLU A 102 -15.54 28.50 -38.36
C GLU A 102 -14.52 28.69 -37.21
N ARG A 103 -14.30 29.96 -36.84
CA ARG A 103 -13.34 30.25 -35.74
C ARG A 103 -13.85 29.82 -34.38
N PHE A 104 -15.17 29.90 -34.17
CA PHE A 104 -15.81 29.34 -32.99
C PHE A 104 -15.57 27.83 -32.88
N MET A 105 -15.81 27.09 -33.93
CA MET A 105 -15.65 25.63 -33.99
C MET A 105 -14.21 25.22 -33.76
N GLU A 106 -13.24 25.89 -34.38
CA GLU A 106 -11.81 25.63 -34.18
C GLU A 106 -11.41 25.79 -32.70
N LEU A 107 -11.68 26.97 -32.11
CA LEU A 107 -11.33 27.27 -30.72
C LEU A 107 -12.08 26.40 -29.73
N SER A 108 -13.35 26.09 -30.01
CA SER A 108 -14.13 25.19 -29.14
C SER A 108 -13.53 23.80 -29.08
N THR A 109 -13.13 23.26 -30.25
CA THR A 109 -12.49 21.94 -30.33
C THR A 109 -11.20 21.90 -29.50
N ASP A 110 -10.35 22.91 -29.66
CA ASP A 110 -9.08 23.00 -28.92
C ASP A 110 -9.28 23.07 -27.39
N TYR A 111 -10.22 23.91 -26.96
CA TYR A 111 -10.51 24.05 -25.51
C TYR A 111 -11.18 22.81 -24.92
N GLU A 112 -12.07 22.14 -25.69
CA GLU A 112 -12.67 20.89 -25.27
C GLU A 112 -11.62 19.79 -25.12
N GLN A 113 -10.65 19.70 -26.02
CA GLN A 113 -9.57 18.73 -25.97
C GLN A 113 -8.63 19.00 -24.79
N GLU A 114 -8.24 20.27 -24.59
CA GLU A 114 -7.46 20.66 -23.40
C GLU A 114 -8.20 20.31 -22.10
N GLN A 115 -9.50 20.63 -22.03
CA GLN A 115 -10.31 20.35 -20.86
C GLN A 115 -10.44 18.84 -20.57
N ALA A 116 -10.64 18.03 -21.62
CA ALA A 116 -10.72 16.57 -21.49
C ALA A 116 -9.41 15.99 -20.92
N THR A 117 -8.27 16.45 -21.46
CA THR A 117 -6.94 16.04 -21.00
C THR A 117 -6.72 16.42 -19.53
N LEU A 118 -7.08 17.65 -19.13
CA LEU A 118 -6.94 18.11 -17.76
C LEU A 118 -7.87 17.37 -16.79
N LYS A 119 -9.09 17.05 -17.21
CA LYS A 119 -10.03 16.25 -16.39
C LYS A 119 -9.50 14.83 -16.17
N ALA A 120 -8.97 14.18 -17.19
CA ALA A 120 -8.35 12.87 -17.06
C ALA A 120 -7.17 12.92 -16.08
N ARG A 121 -6.29 13.93 -16.24
CA ARG A 121 -5.14 14.10 -15.33
C ARG A 121 -5.57 14.40 -13.89
N ALA A 122 -6.58 15.21 -13.68
CA ALA A 122 -7.12 15.49 -12.35
C ALA A 122 -7.67 14.23 -11.66
N ALA A 123 -8.35 13.35 -12.42
CA ALA A 123 -8.86 12.08 -11.92
C ALA A 123 -7.71 11.13 -11.49
N GLU A 124 -6.64 11.03 -12.28
CA GLU A 124 -5.44 10.26 -11.93
C GLU A 124 -4.80 10.78 -10.63
N LEU A 125 -4.59 12.10 -10.53
CA LEU A 125 -4.00 12.73 -9.35
C LEU A 125 -4.86 12.54 -8.10
N GLN A 126 -6.19 12.59 -8.23
CA GLN A 126 -7.11 12.29 -7.13
C GLN A 126 -7.01 10.84 -6.68
N ALA A 127 -6.93 9.89 -7.61
CA ALA A 127 -6.77 8.47 -7.30
C ALA A 127 -5.45 8.20 -6.57
N GLU A 128 -4.32 8.78 -7.03
CA GLU A 128 -3.02 8.67 -6.37
C GLU A 128 -3.05 9.25 -4.94
N LEU A 129 -3.66 10.40 -4.75
CA LEU A 129 -3.82 11.01 -3.42
C LEU A 129 -4.71 10.19 -2.50
N GLY A 130 -5.78 9.59 -3.04
CA GLY A 130 -6.65 8.67 -2.29
C GLY A 130 -5.89 7.46 -1.77
N GLN A 131 -5.10 6.81 -2.61
CA GLN A 131 -4.25 5.67 -2.23
C GLN A 131 -3.21 6.07 -1.16
N ALA A 132 -2.59 7.23 -1.30
CA ALA A 132 -1.64 7.73 -0.30
C ALA A 132 -2.29 8.00 1.07
N GLN A 133 -3.51 8.49 1.07
CA GLN A 133 -4.27 8.74 2.29
C GLN A 133 -4.70 7.43 2.95
N GLU A 134 -5.15 6.45 2.19
CA GLU A 134 -5.49 5.13 2.68
C GLU A 134 -4.27 4.44 3.30
N ALA A 135 -3.12 4.50 2.63
CA ALA A 135 -1.86 3.97 3.16
C ALA A 135 -1.49 4.60 4.52
N ALA A 136 -1.64 5.93 4.65
CA ALA A 136 -1.36 6.61 5.92
C ALA A 136 -2.32 6.19 7.04
N VAL A 137 -3.61 6.02 6.73
CA VAL A 137 -4.62 5.51 7.68
C VAL A 137 -4.28 4.07 8.10
N ASN A 138 -3.85 3.24 7.17
CA ASN A 138 -3.48 1.85 7.45
C ASN A 138 -2.24 1.75 8.35
N VAL A 139 -1.23 2.59 8.14
CA VAL A 139 -0.07 2.69 9.05
C VAL A 139 -0.50 3.08 10.46
N GLU A 140 -1.41 4.06 10.60
CA GLU A 140 -1.91 4.47 11.92
C GLU A 140 -2.72 3.37 12.61
N LYS A 141 -3.55 2.63 11.87
CA LYS A 141 -4.25 1.45 12.42
C LYS A 141 -3.28 0.40 12.92
N PHE A 142 -2.23 0.10 12.14
CA PHE A 142 -1.19 -0.84 12.57
C PHE A 142 -0.47 -0.36 13.82
N MET A 143 -0.09 0.92 13.87
CA MET A 143 0.56 1.49 15.06
C MET A 143 -0.34 1.46 16.30
N ALA A 144 -1.65 1.62 16.15
CA ALA A 144 -2.59 1.46 17.26
C ALA A 144 -2.58 0.03 17.83
N VAL A 145 -2.48 -1.00 16.97
CA VAL A 145 -2.32 -2.39 17.39
C VAL A 145 -0.97 -2.59 18.09
N VAL A 146 0.12 -2.06 17.52
CA VAL A 146 1.46 -2.14 18.14
C VAL A 146 1.48 -1.52 19.55
N ARG A 147 0.89 -0.33 19.71
CA ARG A 147 0.81 0.36 21.02
C ARG A 147 0.01 -0.43 22.06
N LYS A 148 -1.03 -1.16 21.62
CA LYS A 148 -1.85 -2.01 22.47
C LYS A 148 -1.06 -3.21 23.00
N TYR A 149 -0.11 -3.74 22.23
CA TYR A 149 0.66 -4.94 22.53
C TYR A 149 2.17 -4.66 22.59
N THR A 150 2.59 -3.70 23.39
CA THR A 150 4.02 -3.34 23.56
C THR A 150 4.85 -4.46 24.17
N SER A 151 4.22 -5.34 24.95
CA SER A 151 4.83 -6.57 25.50
C SER A 151 3.76 -7.66 25.58
N PHE A 152 4.12 -8.88 25.23
CA PHE A 152 3.28 -10.06 25.40
C PHE A 152 4.16 -11.28 25.72
N GLU A 153 3.67 -12.13 26.61
CA GLU A 153 4.39 -13.34 27.02
C GLU A 153 4.14 -14.48 26.04
N GLU A 154 2.87 -14.64 25.60
CA GLU A 154 2.43 -15.72 24.74
C GLU A 154 1.71 -15.21 23.49
N LEU A 155 1.84 -15.98 22.41
CA LEU A 155 1.12 -15.73 21.14
C LEU A 155 -0.32 -16.24 21.27
N THR A 156 -1.23 -15.34 21.58
CA THR A 156 -2.66 -15.67 21.63
C THR A 156 -3.31 -15.60 20.25
N PRO A 157 -4.40 -16.38 19.99
CA PRO A 157 -5.14 -16.29 18.74
C PRO A 157 -5.68 -14.88 18.44
N THR A 158 -6.03 -14.11 19.47
CA THR A 158 -6.49 -12.73 19.34
C THR A 158 -5.37 -11.82 18.85
N LEU A 159 -4.20 -11.89 19.48
CA LEU A 159 -3.01 -11.15 19.08
C LEU A 159 -2.62 -11.47 17.63
N LEU A 160 -2.58 -12.76 17.29
CA LEU A 160 -2.24 -13.20 15.94
C LEU A 160 -3.19 -12.61 14.89
N ARG A 161 -4.51 -12.62 15.13
CA ARG A 161 -5.51 -12.07 14.21
C ARG A 161 -5.44 -10.54 14.07
N GLU A 162 -5.05 -9.82 15.12
CA GLU A 162 -4.91 -8.38 15.06
C GLU A 162 -3.65 -7.95 14.30
N PHE A 163 -2.55 -8.71 14.43
CA PHE A 163 -1.28 -8.37 13.81
C PHE A 163 -1.09 -8.94 12.41
N VAL A 164 -1.53 -10.17 12.17
CA VAL A 164 -1.10 -10.98 11.02
C VAL A 164 -2.26 -11.21 10.06
N GLU A 165 -2.08 -10.80 8.81
CA GLU A 165 -3.00 -11.09 7.71
C GLU A 165 -2.75 -12.49 7.16
N LYS A 166 -1.49 -12.81 6.86
CA LYS A 166 -1.09 -14.13 6.35
C LYS A 166 0.37 -14.43 6.69
N ILE A 167 0.68 -15.73 6.72
CA ILE A 167 2.05 -16.24 6.84
C ILE A 167 2.32 -17.12 5.63
N VAL A 168 3.44 -16.85 4.94
CA VAL A 168 3.93 -17.67 3.84
C VAL A 168 5.10 -18.48 4.34
N VAL A 169 5.00 -19.78 4.21
CA VAL A 169 6.05 -20.72 4.57
C VAL A 169 6.67 -21.24 3.28
N HIS A 170 7.95 -20.96 3.08
CA HIS A 170 8.69 -21.37 1.89
C HIS A 170 9.16 -22.82 1.98
N GLU A 171 9.71 -23.33 0.88
CA GLU A 171 10.35 -24.64 0.86
C GLU A 171 11.54 -24.70 1.81
N CYS A 172 11.73 -25.88 2.37
CA CYS A 172 12.90 -26.15 3.20
C CYS A 172 14.11 -26.39 2.28
N TRP A 173 15.20 -25.69 2.54
CA TRP A 173 16.47 -25.89 1.85
C TRP A 173 17.58 -26.29 2.83
N LYS A 174 18.69 -26.80 2.33
CA LYS A 174 19.84 -27.17 3.14
C LYS A 174 21.04 -26.33 2.73
N ASP A 175 21.77 -25.87 3.72
CA ASP A 175 23.07 -25.24 3.50
C ASP A 175 24.18 -26.26 3.16
N GLU A 176 25.38 -25.75 2.88
CA GLU A 176 26.56 -26.58 2.57
C GLU A 176 26.96 -27.54 3.68
N GLN A 177 26.54 -27.26 4.92
CA GLN A 177 26.81 -28.10 6.10
C GLN A 177 25.69 -29.10 6.36
N GLY A 178 24.64 -29.13 5.53
CA GLY A 178 23.51 -30.05 5.61
C GLY A 178 22.44 -29.61 6.63
N THR A 179 22.57 -28.42 7.22
CA THR A 179 21.57 -27.83 8.13
C THR A 179 20.34 -27.44 7.36
N ARG A 180 19.17 -27.73 7.89
CA ARG A 180 17.89 -27.39 7.27
C ARG A 180 17.48 -25.98 7.65
N HIS A 181 17.14 -25.20 6.63
CA HIS A 181 16.58 -23.85 6.76
C HIS A 181 15.21 -23.80 6.12
N GLN A 182 14.34 -22.96 6.66
CA GLN A 182 13.01 -22.72 6.12
C GLN A 182 12.63 -21.27 6.37
N ASP A 183 12.36 -20.54 5.30
CA ASP A 183 12.02 -19.14 5.36
C ASP A 183 10.53 -18.96 5.62
N ILE A 184 10.20 -18.01 6.49
CA ILE A 184 8.84 -17.65 6.87
C ILE A 184 8.68 -16.16 6.61
N GLU A 185 7.71 -15.80 5.77
CA GLU A 185 7.32 -14.40 5.56
C GLU A 185 6.02 -14.11 6.29
N ILE A 186 6.02 -13.02 7.07
CA ILE A 186 4.85 -12.57 7.81
C ILE A 186 4.34 -11.29 7.15
N TYR A 187 3.08 -11.33 6.73
CA TYR A 187 2.37 -10.16 6.24
C TYR A 187 1.48 -9.63 7.35
N TYR A 188 1.78 -8.42 7.76
CA TYR A 188 1.06 -7.74 8.82
C TYR A 188 -0.21 -7.09 8.31
N SER A 189 -1.25 -7.11 9.13
CA SER A 189 -2.51 -6.43 8.86
C SER A 189 -2.27 -4.95 8.57
N PHE A 190 -2.88 -4.43 7.51
CA PHE A 190 -2.82 -3.03 7.06
C PHE A 190 -1.52 -2.57 6.38
N VAL A 191 -0.36 -3.17 6.68
CA VAL A 191 0.96 -2.68 6.22
C VAL A 191 1.76 -3.67 5.38
N GLY A 192 1.30 -4.92 5.28
CA GLY A 192 1.98 -5.98 4.51
C GLY A 192 3.27 -6.45 5.18
N LYS A 193 4.28 -6.80 4.38
CA LYS A 193 5.58 -7.26 4.89
C LYS A 193 6.35 -6.08 5.49
N VAL A 194 6.97 -6.32 6.64
CA VAL A 194 7.79 -5.33 7.36
C VAL A 194 9.22 -5.85 7.43
N ASP A 195 10.12 -5.15 6.76
CA ASP A 195 11.57 -5.41 6.84
C ASP A 195 12.18 -4.39 7.81
N LEU A 196 12.63 -4.87 8.95
CA LEU A 196 13.35 -4.04 9.91
C LEU A 196 14.79 -3.86 9.45
N PRO A 197 15.38 -2.67 9.62
CA PRO A 197 16.82 -2.50 9.42
C PRO A 197 17.57 -3.34 10.46
N ASP A 198 18.66 -3.96 10.03
CA ASP A 198 19.62 -4.58 10.94
C ASP A 198 20.17 -3.53 11.90
N ASP A 199 20.20 -3.84 13.20
CA ASP A 199 20.74 -2.96 14.26
C ASP A 199 22.26 -2.91 14.19
#